data_85c565f7c1bc158b28a6b8c4bb7f2df6
#
_entry.id   85c565f7c1bc158b28a6b8c4bb7f2df6
#
_cell.length_a   1.000
_cell.length_b   1.000
_cell.length_c   1.000
_cell.angle_alpha   90.00
_cell.angle_beta   90.00
_cell.angle_gamma   90.00
#
_symmetry.space_group_name_H-M   'P 1'
#
loop_
_entity.id
_entity.type
_entity.pdbx_description
1 polymer ?
#
loop_
_entity_poly.entity_id
_entity_poly.type
_entity_poly.pdbx_seq_one_letter_code
_entity_poly.pdbx_strand_id
1 'polypeptide(L)'
;MDIFDKIEKLQQSNEYFYIDYLPEKCMGDRFYEFEEYYFSNNLNSFCGKVSNIVITLLAYYDAAGVMTEFPDGYTGDYKKLYDESVDIAKQDFEYISDLIRFVLTNEFSSMQFLIGKDRDMLFSINNRNSIEIINANSEHIDLIQKLVMQEGLYLRKYIEE
;
A
#
# COMPACT_ATOMS: atom_id res chain seq x y z
N MET A 1 -3.20 -22.41 -3.92
CA MET A 1 -4.10 -21.33 -3.43
C MET A 1 -4.02 -20.18 -4.41
N ASP A 2 -5.18 -19.73 -4.87
CA ASP A 2 -5.28 -18.56 -5.74
C ASP A 2 -4.78 -17.31 -5.04
N ILE A 3 -4.24 -16.34 -5.80
CA ILE A 3 -3.72 -15.09 -5.25
C ILE A 3 -4.79 -14.32 -4.44
N PHE A 4 -6.02 -14.29 -4.93
CA PHE A 4 -7.12 -13.60 -4.24
C PHE A 4 -7.49 -14.28 -2.92
N ASP A 5 -7.51 -15.60 -2.88
CA ASP A 5 -7.76 -16.36 -1.64
C ASP A 5 -6.68 -16.07 -0.60
N LYS A 6 -5.44 -16.01 -1.04
CA LYS A 6 -4.30 -15.73 -0.14
C LYS A 6 -4.35 -14.31 0.42
N ILE A 7 -4.67 -13.33 -0.41
CA ILE A 7 -4.86 -11.94 0.01
C ILE A 7 -5.99 -11.85 1.04
N GLU A 8 -7.15 -12.43 0.74
CA GLU A 8 -8.30 -12.40 1.64
C GLU A 8 -7.97 -13.03 2.99
N LYS A 9 -7.28 -14.16 2.98
CA LYS A 9 -6.86 -14.83 4.21
C LYS A 9 -5.92 -13.97 5.05
N LEU A 10 -4.95 -13.32 4.43
CA LEU A 10 -4.02 -12.42 5.13
C LEU A 10 -4.73 -11.18 5.69
N GLN A 11 -5.69 -10.65 4.97
CA GLN A 11 -6.47 -9.48 5.41
C GLN A 11 -7.34 -9.75 6.64
N GLN A 12 -7.55 -11.01 7.00
CA GLN A 12 -8.28 -11.39 8.21
C GLN A 12 -7.41 -11.32 9.47
N SER A 13 -6.14 -11.00 9.35
CA SER A 13 -5.23 -10.89 10.50
C SER A 13 -5.66 -9.76 11.44
N ASN A 14 -5.57 -10.01 12.73
CA ASN A 14 -5.87 -9.03 13.79
C ASN A 14 -4.65 -8.15 14.11
N GLU A 15 -3.55 -8.37 13.45
CA GLU A 15 -2.29 -7.69 13.72
C GLU A 15 -1.63 -7.33 12.40
N TYR A 16 -1.25 -6.06 12.26
CA TYR A 16 -0.55 -5.58 11.07
C TYR A 16 0.25 -4.33 11.39
N PHE A 17 1.18 -3.98 10.50
CA PHE A 17 1.83 -2.67 10.52
C PHE A 17 1.16 -1.76 9.52
N TYR A 18 1.22 -0.46 9.75
CA TYR A 18 0.70 0.53 8.81
C TYR A 18 1.62 1.73 8.71
N ILE A 19 1.54 2.43 7.59
CA ILE A 19 2.34 3.62 7.32
C ILE A 19 1.51 4.86 7.65
N ASP A 20 2.05 5.71 8.51
CA ASP A 20 1.43 6.97 8.94
C ASP A 20 2.28 8.15 8.46
N TYR A 21 1.64 9.24 8.13
CA TYR A 21 2.29 10.48 7.71
C TYR A 21 2.47 11.47 8.86
N LEU A 22 1.82 11.26 10.00
CA LEU A 22 1.92 12.11 11.18
C LEU A 22 2.94 11.55 12.17
N PRO A 23 3.74 12.43 12.84
CA PRO A 23 4.77 11.97 13.79
C PRO A 23 4.20 11.33 15.05
N GLU A 24 2.97 11.70 15.43
CA GLU A 24 2.25 11.10 16.54
C GLU A 24 0.88 10.65 16.07
N LYS A 25 0.39 9.55 16.65
CA LYS A 25 -0.95 9.06 16.33
C LYS A 25 -1.98 10.10 16.70
N CYS A 26 -2.69 10.61 15.71
CA CYS A 26 -3.75 11.60 15.91
C CYS A 26 -5.06 10.88 16.24
N MET A 27 -5.63 11.20 17.40
CA MET A 27 -6.89 10.66 17.87
C MET A 27 -7.89 11.80 18.07
N GLY A 28 -9.16 11.53 17.77
CA GLY A 28 -10.25 12.44 18.06
C GLY A 28 -10.68 13.33 16.90
N ASP A 29 -11.39 14.40 17.22
CA ASP A 29 -12.17 15.19 16.26
C ASP A 29 -11.33 15.99 15.27
N ARG A 30 -10.05 16.22 15.58
CA ARG A 30 -9.17 17.03 14.74
C ARG A 30 -8.42 16.23 13.67
N PHE A 31 -8.61 14.91 13.61
CA PHE A 31 -7.93 14.07 12.63
C PHE A 31 -8.17 14.55 11.20
N TYR A 32 -9.42 14.84 10.85
CA TYR A 32 -9.77 15.27 9.49
C TYR A 32 -9.17 16.62 9.11
N GLU A 33 -9.02 17.53 10.06
CA GLU A 33 -8.36 18.81 9.84
C GLU A 33 -6.88 18.62 9.50
N PHE A 34 -6.18 17.74 10.22
CA PHE A 34 -4.78 17.43 9.96
C PHE A 34 -4.60 16.72 8.63
N GLU A 35 -5.47 15.77 8.32
CA GLU A 35 -5.47 15.06 7.05
C GLU A 35 -5.64 16.02 5.87
N GLU A 36 -6.64 16.87 5.91
CA GLU A 36 -6.90 17.85 4.87
C GLU A 36 -5.72 18.81 4.70
N TYR A 37 -5.20 19.33 5.80
CA TYR A 37 -4.04 20.22 5.78
C TYR A 37 -2.82 19.55 5.16
N TYR A 38 -2.51 18.33 5.59
CA TYR A 38 -1.34 17.60 5.11
C TYR A 38 -1.46 17.34 3.60
N PHE A 39 -2.55 16.75 3.15
CA PHE A 39 -2.71 16.34 1.76
C PHE A 39 -3.01 17.49 0.80
N SER A 40 -3.50 18.64 1.27
CA SER A 40 -3.65 19.81 0.41
C SER A 40 -2.32 20.31 -0.15
N ASN A 41 -1.22 20.06 0.55
CA ASN A 41 0.12 20.53 0.15
C ASN A 41 1.11 19.40 -0.15
N ASN A 42 0.86 18.18 0.31
CA ASN A 42 1.86 17.11 0.32
C ASN A 42 1.43 15.84 -0.43
N LEU A 43 0.30 15.83 -1.11
CA LEU A 43 -0.20 14.61 -1.76
C LEU A 43 0.79 14.05 -2.78
N ASN A 44 1.32 14.88 -3.67
CA ASN A 44 2.30 14.44 -4.68
C ASN A 44 3.57 13.89 -4.03
N SER A 45 4.06 14.56 -3.00
CA SER A 45 5.22 14.10 -2.23
C SER A 45 4.95 12.77 -1.55
N PHE A 46 3.78 12.63 -0.94
CA PHE A 46 3.36 11.39 -0.28
C PHE A 46 3.29 10.22 -1.25
N CYS A 47 2.69 10.44 -2.43
CA CYS A 47 2.63 9.42 -3.48
C CYS A 47 4.04 8.98 -3.91
N GLY A 48 4.96 9.92 -4.08
CA GLY A 48 6.35 9.61 -4.42
C GLY A 48 7.05 8.81 -3.33
N LYS A 49 6.82 9.13 -2.08
CA LYS A 49 7.39 8.41 -0.92
C LYS A 49 6.89 6.97 -0.86
N VAL A 50 5.60 6.76 -0.99
CA VAL A 50 5.01 5.40 -1.01
C VAL A 50 5.54 4.61 -2.20
N SER A 51 5.63 5.24 -3.38
CA SER A 51 6.20 4.61 -4.57
C SER A 51 7.64 4.17 -4.36
N ASN A 52 8.47 4.99 -3.74
CA ASN A 52 9.87 4.64 -3.44
C ASN A 52 9.96 3.42 -2.53
N ILE A 53 9.10 3.33 -1.54
CA ILE A 53 9.05 2.18 -0.62
C ILE A 53 8.68 0.91 -1.39
N VAL A 54 7.58 0.95 -2.14
CA VAL A 54 7.09 -0.21 -2.90
C VAL A 54 8.10 -0.67 -3.94
N ILE A 55 8.62 0.25 -4.75
CA ILE A 55 9.57 -0.07 -5.80
C ILE A 55 10.84 -0.70 -5.23
N THR A 56 11.33 -0.20 -4.10
CA THR A 56 12.49 -0.78 -3.43
C THR A 56 12.21 -2.21 -2.99
N LEU A 57 11.04 -2.46 -2.39
CA LEU A 57 10.64 -3.82 -1.98
C LEU A 57 10.55 -4.77 -3.17
N LEU A 58 9.98 -4.30 -4.29
CA LEU A 58 9.85 -5.11 -5.50
C LEU A 58 11.21 -5.38 -6.17
N ALA A 59 12.18 -4.48 -5.97
CA ALA A 59 13.55 -4.70 -6.46
C ALA A 59 14.32 -5.72 -5.60
N TYR A 60 14.01 -5.82 -4.31
CA TYR A 60 14.68 -6.74 -3.39
C TYR A 60 14.05 -8.12 -3.33
N TYR A 61 12.73 -8.21 -3.48
CA TYR A 61 11.99 -9.44 -3.23
C TYR A 61 11.17 -9.83 -4.46
N ASP A 62 11.00 -11.12 -4.66
CA ASP A 62 10.02 -11.64 -5.60
C ASP A 62 8.61 -11.24 -5.15
N ALA A 63 7.74 -10.93 -6.08
CA ALA A 63 6.41 -10.41 -5.76
C ALA A 63 5.40 -10.71 -6.87
N ALA A 64 4.13 -10.75 -6.47
CA ALA A 64 2.98 -10.69 -7.37
C ALA A 64 2.04 -9.59 -6.88
N GLY A 65 1.35 -8.93 -7.79
CA GLY A 65 0.44 -7.84 -7.41
C GLY A 65 -0.82 -7.81 -8.26
N VAL A 66 -1.92 -7.39 -7.67
CA VAL A 66 -3.21 -7.26 -8.36
C VAL A 66 -3.96 -6.04 -7.86
N MET A 67 -4.85 -5.53 -8.71
CA MET A 67 -5.88 -4.58 -8.30
C MET A 67 -7.05 -5.38 -7.71
N THR A 68 -7.55 -4.99 -6.54
CA THR A 68 -8.62 -5.72 -5.84
C THR A 68 -9.94 -4.96 -5.74
N GLU A 69 -9.93 -3.65 -5.91
CA GLU A 69 -11.13 -2.84 -5.95
C GLU A 69 -11.08 -1.86 -7.10
N PHE A 70 -12.21 -1.69 -7.76
CA PHE A 70 -12.35 -0.75 -8.86
C PHE A 70 -13.83 -0.37 -8.99
N PRO A 71 -14.16 0.93 -9.17
CA PRO A 71 -15.55 1.35 -9.19
C PRO A 71 -16.25 0.88 -10.47
N ASP A 72 -17.52 0.49 -10.32
CA ASP A 72 -18.38 0.15 -11.46
C ASP A 72 -18.54 1.38 -12.37
N GLY A 73 -18.48 1.13 -13.66
CA GLY A 73 -18.66 2.18 -14.66
C GLY A 73 -17.44 3.03 -14.98
N TYR A 74 -16.32 2.84 -14.27
CA TYR A 74 -15.07 3.50 -14.63
C TYR A 74 -14.49 2.88 -15.90
N THR A 75 -14.14 3.72 -16.88
CA THR A 75 -13.66 3.28 -18.21
C THR A 75 -12.23 3.74 -18.51
N GLY A 76 -11.47 4.14 -17.50
CA GLY A 76 -10.08 4.59 -17.67
C GLY A 76 -9.11 3.47 -17.99
N ASP A 77 -7.86 3.85 -18.25
CA ASP A 77 -6.80 2.95 -18.72
C ASP A 77 -6.48 1.81 -17.75
N TYR A 78 -6.67 2.02 -16.44
CA TYR A 78 -6.33 1.02 -15.44
C TYR A 78 -7.41 -0.06 -15.22
N LYS A 79 -8.59 0.12 -15.82
CA LYS A 79 -9.69 -0.86 -15.67
C LYS A 79 -9.29 -2.25 -16.15
N LYS A 80 -8.50 -2.34 -17.20
CA LYS A 80 -8.01 -3.59 -17.75
C LYS A 80 -7.16 -4.39 -16.74
N LEU A 81 -6.36 -3.70 -15.93
CA LEU A 81 -5.57 -4.36 -14.89
C LEU A 81 -6.46 -5.11 -13.91
N TYR A 82 -7.58 -4.49 -13.54
CA TYR A 82 -8.56 -5.08 -12.63
C TYR A 82 -9.35 -6.20 -13.31
N ASP A 83 -9.91 -5.93 -14.50
CA ASP A 83 -10.79 -6.89 -15.21
C ASP A 83 -10.05 -8.18 -15.59
N GLU A 84 -8.78 -8.07 -15.99
CA GLU A 84 -7.96 -9.21 -16.43
C GLU A 84 -7.05 -9.75 -15.34
N SER A 85 -7.13 -9.24 -14.12
CA SER A 85 -6.27 -9.62 -12.98
C SER A 85 -4.79 -9.65 -13.35
N VAL A 86 -4.33 -8.61 -14.03
CA VAL A 86 -2.94 -8.49 -14.49
C VAL A 86 -1.99 -8.42 -13.30
N ASP A 87 -0.86 -9.12 -13.39
CA ASP A 87 0.19 -9.03 -12.37
C ASP A 87 0.90 -7.68 -12.46
N ILE A 88 0.51 -6.74 -11.59
CA ILE A 88 1.05 -5.39 -11.57
C ILE A 88 2.51 -5.33 -11.09
N ALA A 89 2.98 -6.35 -10.37
CA ALA A 89 4.38 -6.42 -9.94
C ALA A 89 5.35 -6.65 -11.11
N LYS A 90 4.86 -7.09 -12.26
CA LYS A 90 5.66 -7.34 -13.46
C LYS A 90 5.73 -6.13 -14.40
N GLN A 91 5.01 -5.07 -14.11
CA GLN A 91 5.08 -3.83 -14.89
C GLN A 91 6.39 -3.07 -14.59
N ASP A 92 6.75 -2.11 -15.44
CA ASP A 92 7.91 -1.29 -15.14
C ASP A 92 7.65 -0.34 -13.95
N PHE A 93 8.73 0.18 -13.37
CA PHE A 93 8.63 0.95 -12.14
C PHE A 93 7.90 2.28 -12.33
N GLU A 94 8.04 2.91 -13.48
CA GLU A 94 7.31 4.15 -13.78
C GLU A 94 5.82 3.90 -13.83
N TYR A 95 5.40 2.80 -14.46
CA TYR A 95 4.00 2.40 -14.53
C TYR A 95 3.43 2.11 -13.14
N ILE A 96 4.17 1.37 -12.31
CA ILE A 96 3.76 1.07 -10.93
C ILE A 96 3.62 2.37 -10.13
N SER A 97 4.56 3.28 -10.28
CA SER A 97 4.54 4.59 -9.61
C SER A 97 3.30 5.40 -9.99
N ASP A 98 2.96 5.44 -11.28
CA ASP A 98 1.76 6.11 -11.77
C ASP A 98 0.49 5.48 -11.23
N LEU A 99 0.46 4.15 -11.13
CA LEU A 99 -0.68 3.42 -10.58
C LEU A 99 -0.87 3.70 -9.08
N ILE A 100 0.21 3.74 -8.32
CA ILE A 100 0.17 4.11 -6.90
C ILE A 100 -0.39 5.53 -6.74
N ARG A 101 0.08 6.46 -7.55
CA ARG A 101 -0.43 7.85 -7.56
C ARG A 101 -1.93 7.88 -7.85
N PHE A 102 -2.38 7.11 -8.81
CA PHE A 102 -3.79 7.00 -9.16
C PHE A 102 -4.62 6.50 -7.96
N VAL A 103 -4.19 5.43 -7.31
CA VAL A 103 -4.88 4.84 -6.15
C VAL A 103 -4.95 5.83 -4.99
N LEU A 104 -3.84 6.47 -4.65
CA LEU A 104 -3.76 7.38 -3.52
C LEU A 104 -4.47 8.72 -3.78
N THR A 105 -4.53 9.16 -5.02
CA THR A 105 -5.18 10.41 -5.38
C THR A 105 -6.70 10.27 -5.41
N ASN A 106 -7.21 9.18 -5.99
CA ASN A 106 -8.65 9.02 -6.22
C ASN A 106 -9.40 8.27 -5.11
N GLU A 107 -8.70 7.40 -4.38
CA GLU A 107 -9.23 6.66 -3.23
C GLU A 107 -10.44 5.75 -3.50
N PHE A 108 -10.65 5.33 -4.74
CA PHE A 108 -11.74 4.42 -5.10
C PHE A 108 -11.26 3.05 -5.59
N SER A 109 -9.98 2.81 -5.55
CA SER A 109 -9.41 1.52 -5.95
C SER A 109 -8.34 1.08 -4.95
N SER A 110 -8.03 -0.21 -4.96
CA SER A 110 -7.04 -0.80 -4.06
C SER A 110 -6.07 -1.68 -4.85
N MET A 111 -4.82 -1.72 -4.40
CA MET A 111 -3.80 -2.58 -4.98
C MET A 111 -3.12 -3.38 -3.89
N GLN A 112 -2.81 -4.65 -4.20
CA GLN A 112 -2.25 -5.60 -3.25
C GLN A 112 -1.00 -6.23 -3.84
N PHE A 113 0.07 -6.29 -3.03
CA PHE A 113 1.30 -7.00 -3.39
C PHE A 113 1.56 -8.11 -2.40
N LEU A 114 1.72 -9.34 -2.90
CA LEU A 114 2.24 -10.46 -2.13
C LEU A 114 3.75 -10.53 -2.39
N ILE A 115 4.52 -10.39 -1.34
CA ILE A 115 5.96 -10.17 -1.39
C ILE A 115 6.71 -11.29 -0.67
N GLY A 116 7.88 -11.65 -1.22
CA GLY A 116 8.74 -12.68 -0.69
C GLY A 116 8.69 -13.96 -1.49
N LYS A 117 9.64 -14.85 -1.23
CA LYS A 117 9.77 -16.13 -1.94
C LYS A 117 8.51 -16.97 -1.88
N ASP A 118 7.87 -17.01 -0.70
CA ASP A 118 6.66 -17.79 -0.46
C ASP A 118 5.38 -16.95 -0.60
N ARG A 119 5.51 -15.68 -0.97
CA ARG A 119 4.37 -14.75 -1.12
C ARG A 119 3.53 -14.65 0.16
N ASP A 120 4.20 -14.58 1.31
CA ASP A 120 3.54 -14.62 2.62
C ASP A 120 3.32 -13.25 3.25
N MET A 121 4.01 -12.22 2.76
CA MET A 121 3.80 -10.85 3.24
C MET A 121 2.89 -10.09 2.29
N LEU A 122 1.87 -9.45 2.83
CA LEU A 122 0.96 -8.61 2.06
C LEU A 122 1.28 -7.14 2.29
N PHE A 123 1.56 -6.41 1.23
CA PHE A 123 1.63 -4.95 1.22
C PHE A 123 0.36 -4.43 0.54
N SER A 124 -0.51 -3.81 1.32
CA SER A 124 -1.86 -3.44 0.92
C SER A 124 -2.00 -1.92 0.84
N ILE A 125 -2.38 -1.40 -0.31
CA ILE A 125 -2.62 0.03 -0.53
C ILE A 125 -4.09 0.20 -0.86
N ASN A 126 -4.88 0.66 0.12
CA ASN A 126 -6.33 0.85 -0.03
C ASN A 126 -6.70 2.32 -0.19
N ASN A 127 -6.04 3.19 0.57
CA ASN A 127 -6.17 4.65 0.47
C ASN A 127 -5.03 5.30 1.26
N ARG A 128 -5.03 6.63 1.35
CA ARG A 128 -3.96 7.41 2.04
C ARG A 128 -3.79 7.03 3.51
N ASN A 129 -4.86 6.60 4.16
CA ASN A 129 -4.88 6.25 5.58
C ASN A 129 -4.84 4.75 5.85
N SER A 130 -4.81 3.94 4.79
CA SER A 130 -4.82 2.48 4.90
C SER A 130 -3.77 1.88 3.96
N ILE A 131 -2.52 2.02 4.36
CA ILE A 131 -1.37 1.36 3.74
C ILE A 131 -0.82 0.41 4.78
N GLU A 132 -1.07 -0.89 4.59
CA GLU A 132 -0.88 -1.92 5.61
C GLU A 132 0.12 -2.97 5.17
N ILE A 133 0.89 -3.46 6.13
CA ILE A 133 1.85 -4.55 5.92
C ILE A 133 1.45 -5.68 6.86
N ILE A 134 1.08 -6.82 6.29
CA ILE A 134 0.51 -7.95 7.01
C ILE A 134 1.42 -9.16 6.88
N ASN A 135 1.65 -9.83 8.00
CA ASN A 135 2.43 -11.07 8.08
C ASN A 135 3.90 -10.91 7.66
N ALA A 136 4.50 -9.76 7.94
CA ALA A 136 5.91 -9.53 7.69
C ALA A 136 6.77 -10.23 8.77
N ASN A 137 7.85 -10.89 8.35
CA ASN A 137 8.82 -11.43 9.28
C ASN A 137 9.77 -10.32 9.77
N SER A 138 10.66 -10.64 10.72
CA SER A 138 11.59 -9.66 11.31
C SER A 138 12.51 -9.01 10.28
N GLU A 139 12.98 -9.78 9.29
CA GLU A 139 13.84 -9.26 8.22
C GLU A 139 13.10 -8.26 7.33
N HIS A 140 11.88 -8.60 6.94
CA HIS A 140 11.03 -7.71 6.13
C HIS A 140 10.74 -6.42 6.89
N ILE A 141 10.40 -6.51 8.17
CA ILE A 141 10.06 -5.34 8.98
C ILE A 141 11.27 -4.43 9.18
N ASP A 142 12.47 -4.98 9.38
CA ASP A 142 13.67 -4.17 9.51
C ASP A 142 13.93 -3.33 8.26
N LEU A 143 13.78 -3.92 7.08
CA LEU A 143 13.94 -3.18 5.82
C LEU A 143 12.84 -2.14 5.64
N ILE A 144 11.59 -2.53 5.85
CA ILE A 144 10.44 -1.62 5.70
C ILE A 144 10.57 -0.44 6.66
N GLN A 145 10.95 -0.68 7.92
CA GLN A 145 11.18 0.37 8.91
C GLN A 145 12.19 1.39 8.40
N LYS A 146 13.31 0.92 7.85
CA LYS A 146 14.34 1.80 7.29
C LYS A 146 13.83 2.62 6.12
N LEU A 147 13.11 1.98 5.20
CA LEU A 147 12.56 2.66 4.02
C LEU A 147 11.52 3.71 4.41
N VAL A 148 10.64 3.38 5.32
CA VAL A 148 9.60 4.30 5.81
C VAL A 148 10.22 5.52 6.51
N MET A 149 11.19 5.29 7.39
CA MET A 149 11.88 6.37 8.10
C MET A 149 12.69 7.25 7.15
N GLN A 150 13.34 6.65 6.15
CA GLN A 150 14.11 7.38 5.13
C GLN A 150 13.23 8.36 4.36
N GLU A 151 11.97 8.01 4.14
CA GLU A 151 11.01 8.88 3.46
C GLU A 151 10.35 9.91 4.40
N GLY A 152 10.70 9.91 5.68
CA GLY A 152 10.09 10.81 6.66
C GLY A 152 8.68 10.42 7.05
N LEU A 153 8.34 9.16 6.86
CA LEU A 153 7.07 8.57 7.28
C LEU A 153 7.28 7.73 8.55
N TYR A 154 6.19 7.18 9.08
CA TYR A 154 6.21 6.47 10.36
C TYR A 154 5.55 5.11 10.21
N LEU A 155 6.21 4.06 10.69
CA LEU A 155 5.67 2.71 10.71
C LEU A 155 5.11 2.43 12.10
N ARG A 156 3.84 2.09 12.17
CA ARG A 156 3.14 1.78 13.42
C ARG A 156 2.59 0.37 13.40
N LYS A 157 2.41 -0.21 14.57
CA LYS A 157 1.82 -1.53 14.74
C LYS A 157 0.40 -1.38 15.27
N TYR A 158 -0.52 -2.12 14.66
CA TYR A 158 -1.89 -2.25 15.12
C TYR A 158 -2.17 -3.68 15.56
N ILE A 159 -2.79 -3.82 16.72
CA ILE A 159 -3.25 -5.10 17.25
C ILE A 159 -4.70 -4.90 17.66
N GLU A 160 -5.60 -5.69 17.08
CA GLU A 160 -7.01 -5.69 17.47
C GLU A 160 -7.16 -6.42 18.81
N GLU A 161 -7.80 -5.76 19.77
CA GLU A 161 -8.06 -6.33 21.08
C GLU A 161 -9.42 -7.04 21.15
#